data_8c2dfc46d7fdfa0d26bc4ea7f9564429
#
_entry.id   8c2dfc46d7fdfa0d26bc4ea7f9564429
#
_cell.length_a   1.000
_cell.length_b   1.000
_cell.length_c   1.000
_cell.angle_alpha   90.00
_cell.angle_beta   90.00
_cell.angle_gamma   90.00
#
_symmetry.space_group_name_H-M   'P 1'
#
loop_
_entity.id
_entity.type
_entity.pdbx_description
1 polymer ?
#
loop_
_entity_poly.entity_id
_entity_poly.type
_entity_poly.pdbx_seq_one_letter_code
_entity_poly.pdbx_strand_id
1 'polypeptide(L)' 'VVIIKKLELALDLTRPAEELVEAIITVLEFYPGRQIEILQQVDHRVGEMLAASQRSQKESEEKDETRE' A
#
# COMPACT_ATOMS: atom_id res chain seq x y z
N VAL A 1 30.27 4.89 -12.65
CA VAL A 1 29.26 3.94 -12.17
C VAL A 1 27.93 4.65 -12.06
N VAL A 2 26.92 4.12 -12.73
CA VAL A 2 25.56 4.65 -12.66
C VAL A 2 24.79 3.86 -11.63
N ILE A 3 24.25 4.56 -10.65
CA ILE A 3 23.42 3.93 -9.63
C ILE A 3 21.99 4.35 -9.86
N ILE A 4 21.13 3.38 -10.13
CA ILE A 4 19.70 3.64 -10.32
C ILE A 4 19.01 3.46 -8.98
N LYS A 5 18.54 4.57 -8.41
CA LYS A 5 17.82 4.56 -7.13
C LYS A 5 16.34 4.87 -7.28
N LYS A 6 15.88 5.01 -8.52
CA LYS A 6 14.54 5.44 -8.80
C LYS A 6 13.92 4.50 -9.81
N LEU A 7 12.70 4.05 -9.53
CA LEU A 7 11.92 3.21 -10.43
C LEU A 7 10.64 3.96 -10.77
N GLU A 8 10.37 4.12 -12.05
CA GLU A 8 9.14 4.75 -12.50
C GLU A 8 8.23 3.68 -13.08
N LEU A 9 6.98 3.70 -12.66
CA LEU A 9 5.98 2.72 -13.09
C LEU A 9 4.75 3.43 -13.60
N ALA A 10 4.18 2.91 -14.68
CA ALA A 10 2.87 3.34 -15.15
C ALA A 10 1.83 2.40 -14.54
N LEU A 11 0.86 2.96 -13.83
CA LEU A 11 -0.17 2.18 -13.16
C LEU A 11 -1.53 2.44 -13.79
N ASP A 12 -2.29 1.37 -13.95
CA ASP A 12 -3.66 1.44 -14.43
C ASP A 12 -4.60 1.69 -13.25
N LEU A 13 -5.09 2.92 -13.13
CA LEU A 13 -5.91 3.31 -11.98
C LEU A 13 -7.34 2.75 -12.03
N THR A 14 -7.69 2.03 -13.09
CA THR A 14 -8.98 1.32 -13.12
C THR A 14 -8.91 0.01 -12.31
N ARG A 15 -7.71 -0.43 -11.94
CA ARG A 15 -7.48 -1.65 -11.17
C ARG A 15 -6.47 -1.37 -10.06
N PRO A 16 -6.80 -0.49 -9.13
CA PRO A 16 -5.80 0.03 -8.19
C PRO A 16 -5.17 -1.03 -7.29
N ALA A 17 -5.95 -1.95 -6.76
CA ALA A 17 -5.39 -2.97 -5.86
C ALA A 17 -4.42 -3.90 -6.58
N GLU A 18 -4.81 -4.38 -7.75
CA GLU A 18 -3.97 -5.28 -8.54
C GLU A 18 -2.69 -4.61 -8.99
N GLU A 19 -2.78 -3.34 -9.39
CA GLU A 19 -1.62 -2.58 -9.83
C GLU A 19 -0.65 -2.32 -8.70
N LEU A 20 -1.15 -2.08 -7.49
CA LEU A 20 -0.28 -1.92 -6.33
C LEU A 20 0.46 -3.21 -6.00
N VAL A 21 -0.22 -4.35 -6.08
CA VAL A 21 0.43 -5.64 -5.85
C VAL A 21 1.51 -5.90 -6.90
N GLU A 22 1.23 -5.61 -8.15
CA GLU A 22 2.22 -5.78 -9.22
C GLU A 22 3.42 -4.85 -9.03
N ALA A 23 3.18 -3.63 -8.55
CA ALA A 23 4.27 -2.70 -8.25
C ALA A 23 5.16 -3.26 -7.14
N ILE A 24 4.57 -3.84 -6.10
CA ILE A 24 5.31 -4.46 -5.01
C ILE A 24 6.18 -5.60 -5.55
N ILE A 25 5.62 -6.46 -6.37
CA ILE A 25 6.34 -7.57 -6.98
C ILE A 25 7.53 -7.05 -7.79
N THR A 26 7.31 -6.02 -8.59
CA THR A 26 8.36 -5.43 -9.42
C THR A 26 9.52 -4.91 -8.56
N VAL A 27 9.20 -4.21 -7.48
CA VAL A 27 10.23 -3.69 -6.57
C VAL A 27 11.00 -4.84 -5.93
N LEU A 28 10.31 -5.89 -5.51
CA LEU A 28 10.95 -7.04 -4.87
C LEU A 28 11.94 -7.74 -5.78
N GLU A 29 11.73 -7.72 -7.08
CA GLU A 29 12.65 -8.33 -8.04
C GLU A 29 14.04 -7.69 -8.02
N PHE A 30 14.13 -6.43 -7.58
CA PHE A 30 15.40 -5.72 -7.45
C PHE A 30 16.16 -6.07 -6.17
N TYR A 31 15.51 -6.77 -5.23
CA TYR A 31 16.10 -7.07 -3.93
C TYR A 31 15.90 -8.52 -3.55
N PRO A 32 16.49 -9.45 -4.32
CA PRO A 32 16.19 -10.89 -4.15
C PRO A 32 16.52 -11.46 -2.78
N GLY A 33 17.45 -10.88 -2.04
CA GLY A 33 17.79 -11.37 -0.71
C GLY A 33 17.03 -10.71 0.43
N ARG A 34 16.15 -9.75 0.13
CA ARG A 34 15.50 -8.94 1.15
C ARG A 34 13.99 -8.91 1.00
N GLN A 35 13.44 -9.85 0.28
CA GLN A 35 12.00 -9.82 -0.03
C GLN A 35 11.13 -9.93 1.21
N ILE A 36 11.48 -10.82 2.13
CA ILE A 36 10.70 -11.00 3.37
C ILE A 36 10.74 -9.73 4.21
N GLU A 37 11.91 -9.15 4.37
CA GLU A 37 12.09 -7.92 5.14
C GLU A 37 11.24 -6.79 4.57
N ILE A 38 11.30 -6.59 3.26
CA ILE A 38 10.55 -5.55 2.59
C ILE A 38 9.05 -5.79 2.73
N LEU A 39 8.61 -7.02 2.54
CA LEU A 39 7.20 -7.36 2.68
C LEU A 39 6.68 -7.14 4.10
N GLN A 40 7.51 -7.45 5.10
CA GLN A 40 7.12 -7.21 6.49
C GLN A 40 6.95 -5.73 6.79
N GLN A 41 7.83 -4.89 6.26
CA GLN A 41 7.71 -3.45 6.43
C GLN A 41 6.48 -2.90 5.71
N VAL A 42 6.22 -3.39 4.51
CA VAL A 42 5.04 -2.98 3.74
C VAL A 42 3.76 -3.42 4.47
N ASP A 43 3.74 -4.65 4.95
CA ASP A 43 2.61 -5.18 5.70
C ASP A 43 2.30 -4.33 6.92
N HIS A 44 3.31 -3.95 7.68
CA HIS A 44 3.14 -3.11 8.85
C HIS A 44 2.53 -1.75 8.48
N ARG A 45 3.05 -1.11 7.45
CA ARG A 45 2.56 0.20 7.02
C ARG A 45 1.16 0.13 6.43
N VAL A 46 0.89 -0.89 5.63
CA VAL A 46 -0.44 -1.11 5.08
C VAL A 46 -1.44 -1.36 6.19
N GLY A 47 -1.03 -2.13 7.21
CA GLY A 47 -1.86 -2.37 8.38
C GLY A 47 -2.22 -1.09 9.12
N GLU A 48 -1.24 -0.18 9.30
CA GLU A 48 -1.49 1.11 9.93
C GLU A 48 -2.46 1.96 9.10
N MET A 49 -2.27 1.99 7.80
CA MET A 49 -3.13 2.75 6.89
C MET A 49 -4.56 2.21 6.90
N LEU A 50 -4.68 0.90 6.89
CA LEU A 50 -5.99 0.25 6.92
C LEU A 50 -6.71 0.55 8.22
N ALA A 51 -6.02 0.46 9.35
CA ALA A 51 -6.60 0.76 10.66
C ALA A 51 -7.06 2.21 10.74
N ALA A 52 -6.25 3.14 10.21
CA ALA A 52 -6.62 4.56 10.19
C ALA A 52 -7.84 4.81 9.32
N SER A 53 -7.90 4.16 8.17
CA SER A 53 -9.04 4.30 7.25
C SER A 53 -10.32 3.73 7.86
N GLN A 54 -10.21 2.60 8.54
CA GLN A 54 -11.35 1.97 9.19
C GLN A 54 -11.88 2.83 10.33
N ARG A 55 -11.01 3.48 11.10
CA ARG A 55 -11.43 4.38 12.16
C ARG A 55 -12.16 5.60 11.60
N SER A 56 -11.65 6.20 10.54
CA SER A 56 -12.30 7.34 9.89
C SER A 56 -13.68 6.97 9.37
N GLN A 57 -13.80 5.81 8.76
CA GLN A 57 -15.07 5.34 8.23
C GLN A 57 -16.07 5.07 9.35
N LYS A 58 -15.61 4.47 10.44
CA LYS A 58 -16.46 4.19 11.60
C LYS A 58 -16.99 5.49 12.23
N GLU A 59 -16.14 6.49 12.35
CA GLU A 59 -16.55 7.79 12.87
C GLU A 59 -17.62 8.44 12.00
N SER A 60 -17.51 8.34 10.68
CA SER A 60 -18.52 8.85 9.77
C SER A 60 -19.84 8.13 9.95
N GLU A 61 -19.80 6.81 10.11
CA GLU A 61 -21.00 6.02 10.32
C GLU A 61 -21.70 6.39 11.64
N GLU A 62 -20.94 6.62 12.69
CA GLU A 62 -21.48 7.03 13.98
C GLU A 62 -22.15 8.39 13.90
N LYS A 63 -21.58 9.32 13.14
CA LYS A 63 -22.18 10.62 12.94
C LYS A 63 -23.51 10.51 12.21
N ASP A 64 -23.59 9.64 11.23
CA ASP A 64 -24.84 9.45 10.48
C ASP A 64 -25.93 8.89 11.39
N GLU A 65 -25.59 7.99 12.28
CA GLU A 65 -26.53 7.43 13.25
C GLU A 65 -27.06 8.49 14.20
N THR A 66 -26.19 9.38 14.64
CA THR A 66 -26.61 10.43 15.58
C THR A 66 -27.51 11.48 14.96
N ARG A 67 -27.55 11.58 13.67
CA ARG A 67 -28.44 12.53 12.99
C ARG A 67 -29.91 12.10 13.02
N GLU A 68 -30.13 10.83 13.20
CA GLU A 68 -31.49 10.31 13.29
C GLU A 68 -32.08 10.58 14.67
#